data_0f927728148f8bef2ac23d7cd7e2addf
#
_entry.id   0f927728148f8bef2ac23d7cd7e2addf
#
_cell.length_a   1.000
_cell.length_b   1.000
_cell.length_c   1.000
_cell.angle_alpha   90.00
_cell.angle_beta   90.00
_cell.angle_gamma   90.00
#
_symmetry.space_group_name_H-M   'P 1'
#
loop_
_entity.id
_entity.type
_entity.pdbx_description
1 polymer ?
#
loop_
_entity_poly.entity_id
_entity_poly.type
_entity_poly.pdbx_seq_one_letter_code
_entity_poly.pdbx_strand_id
1 'polypeptide(L)'
;MQEEESDITRQLIIDIIEEVLPDLLATHDASMDAKFSAIDKIKEDVAALAESAKDVLREKIMAIYHKNKRVRRLEEHEKEALTQYYKDYKAIKGNSYIDKYYGRMKNWEVIPDDYEDN
;
A
#
# COMPACT_ATOMS: atom_id res chain seq x y z
N MET A 1 -5.91 54.27 36.02
CA MET A 1 -4.96 53.31 36.54
C MET A 1 -5.18 51.93 35.99
N GLN A 2 -6.39 51.38 35.98
CA GLN A 2 -6.64 50.05 35.41
C GLN A 2 -6.39 50.00 33.91
N GLU A 3 -6.67 51.04 33.16
CA GLU A 3 -6.42 51.10 31.72
C GLU A 3 -4.94 51.11 31.41
N GLU A 4 -4.11 51.79 32.20
CA GLU A 4 -2.65 51.82 32.03
C GLU A 4 -2.04 50.45 32.30
N GLU A 5 -2.48 49.74 33.33
CA GLU A 5 -2.02 48.39 33.64
C GLU A 5 -2.43 47.43 32.58
N SER A 6 -3.63 47.52 32.03
CA SER A 6 -4.12 46.70 30.94
C SER A 6 -3.30 46.93 29.66
N ASP A 7 -2.96 48.18 29.35
CA ASP A 7 -2.16 48.50 28.17
C ASP A 7 -0.72 48.02 28.30
N ILE A 8 -0.12 48.11 29.48
CA ILE A 8 1.23 47.59 29.73
C ILE A 8 1.24 46.06 29.61
N THR A 9 0.26 45.40 30.18
CA THR A 9 0.15 43.95 30.11
C THR A 9 -0.05 43.50 28.66
N ARG A 10 -0.89 44.17 27.91
CA ARG A 10 -1.13 43.89 26.50
C ARG A 10 0.13 44.07 25.68
N GLN A 11 0.88 45.15 25.93
CA GLN A 11 2.12 45.41 25.21
C GLN A 11 3.20 44.35 25.50
N LEU A 12 3.30 43.88 26.75
CA LEU A 12 4.22 42.82 27.12
C LEU A 12 3.89 41.53 26.40
N ILE A 13 2.62 41.18 26.27
CA ILE A 13 2.17 39.99 25.55
C ILE A 13 2.54 40.10 24.07
N ILE A 14 2.30 41.25 23.46
CA ILE A 14 2.65 41.50 22.05
C ILE A 14 4.16 41.37 21.84
N ASP A 15 4.98 41.96 22.73
CA ASP A 15 6.42 41.91 22.64
C ASP A 15 6.95 40.45 22.74
N ILE A 16 6.40 39.66 23.65
CA ILE A 16 6.73 38.28 23.82
C ILE A 16 6.37 37.47 22.54
N ILE A 17 5.18 37.70 22.00
CA ILE A 17 4.72 37.02 20.77
C ILE A 17 5.63 37.38 19.61
N GLU A 18 5.95 38.66 19.42
CA GLU A 18 6.82 39.11 18.33
C GLU A 18 8.22 38.55 18.43
N GLU A 19 8.73 38.33 19.65
CA GLU A 19 10.06 37.77 19.88
C GLU A 19 10.11 36.23 19.68
N VAL A 20 9.10 35.54 20.18
CA VAL A 20 9.08 34.07 20.23
C VAL A 20 8.44 33.43 19.01
N LEU A 21 7.43 34.06 18.41
CA LEU A 21 6.64 33.50 17.34
C LEU A 21 7.47 33.13 16.12
N PRO A 22 8.43 33.93 15.63
CA PRO A 22 9.25 33.52 14.47
C PRO A 22 10.05 32.25 14.72
N ASP A 23 10.59 32.07 15.93
CA ASP A 23 11.35 30.87 16.29
C ASP A 23 10.43 29.65 16.34
N LEU A 24 9.23 29.78 16.89
CA LEU A 24 8.24 28.72 16.93
C LEU A 24 7.78 28.34 15.52
N LEU A 25 7.55 29.29 14.63
CA LEU A 25 7.18 29.04 13.25
C LEU A 25 8.30 28.34 12.49
N ALA A 26 9.55 28.78 12.65
CA ALA A 26 10.70 28.16 12.02
C ALA A 26 10.86 26.71 12.46
N THR A 27 10.71 26.43 13.77
CA THR A 27 10.78 25.07 14.31
C THR A 27 9.63 24.22 13.78
N HIS A 28 8.41 24.78 13.72
CA HIS A 28 7.24 24.09 13.21
C HIS A 28 7.42 23.72 11.73
N ASP A 29 7.88 24.67 10.91
CA ASP A 29 8.11 24.44 9.50
C ASP A 29 9.18 23.37 9.26
N ALA A 30 10.28 23.41 10.01
CA ALA A 30 11.32 22.38 9.92
C ALA A 30 10.79 21.00 10.31
N SER A 31 9.94 20.92 11.35
CA SER A 31 9.30 19.67 11.76
C SER A 31 8.31 19.18 10.70
N MET A 32 7.56 20.08 10.08
CA MET A 32 6.63 19.73 8.99
C MET A 32 7.39 19.20 7.78
N ASP A 33 8.48 19.85 7.38
CA ASP A 33 9.30 19.41 6.25
C ASP A 33 9.87 18.02 6.50
N ALA A 34 10.34 17.74 7.72
CA ALA A 34 10.83 16.42 8.11
C ALA A 34 9.72 15.37 8.01
N LYS A 35 8.51 15.70 8.44
CA LYS A 35 7.34 14.80 8.34
C LYS A 35 6.96 14.54 6.90
N PHE A 36 6.94 15.56 6.04
CA PHE A 36 6.65 15.39 4.62
C PHE A 36 7.71 14.53 3.93
N SER A 37 8.99 14.72 4.26
CA SER A 37 10.07 13.89 3.72
C SER A 37 9.92 12.43 4.13
N ALA A 38 9.52 12.17 5.39
CA ALA A 38 9.28 10.82 5.87
C ALA A 38 8.09 10.17 5.17
N ILE A 39 7.00 10.94 4.93
CA ILE A 39 5.84 10.46 4.20
C ILE A 39 6.20 10.12 2.76
N ASP A 40 6.98 10.96 2.08
CA ASP A 40 7.42 10.70 0.71
C ASP A 40 8.25 9.44 0.62
N LYS A 41 9.15 9.22 1.58
CA LYS A 41 9.94 8.00 1.63
C LYS A 41 9.07 6.77 1.85
N ILE A 42 8.09 6.85 2.74
CA ILE A 42 7.13 5.76 2.97
C ILE A 42 6.37 5.45 1.68
N LYS A 43 5.93 6.47 0.94
CA LYS A 43 5.24 6.27 -0.34
C LYS A 43 6.14 5.55 -1.35
N GLU A 44 7.41 5.93 -1.44
CA GLU A 44 8.37 5.27 -2.32
C GLU A 44 8.57 3.81 -1.92
N ASP A 45 8.76 3.55 -0.63
CA ASP A 45 8.96 2.19 -0.11
C ASP A 45 7.73 1.32 -0.35
N VAL A 46 6.53 1.86 -0.12
CA VAL A 46 5.27 1.15 -0.38
C VAL A 46 5.12 0.84 -1.87
N ALA A 47 5.45 1.78 -2.75
CA ALA A 47 5.40 1.56 -4.20
C ALA A 47 6.37 0.46 -4.62
N ALA A 48 7.59 0.44 -4.08
CA ALA A 48 8.57 -0.60 -4.37
C ALA A 48 8.11 -1.97 -3.88
N LEU A 49 7.53 -2.03 -2.67
CA LEU A 49 6.97 -3.26 -2.11
C LEU A 49 5.80 -3.77 -2.96
N ALA A 50 4.94 -2.88 -3.43
CA ALA A 50 3.81 -3.23 -4.29
C ALA A 50 4.30 -3.83 -5.61
N GLU A 51 5.33 -3.27 -6.23
CA GLU A 51 5.90 -3.82 -7.46
C GLU A 51 6.50 -5.20 -7.22
N SER A 52 7.24 -5.39 -6.13
CA SER A 52 7.79 -6.70 -5.75
C SER A 52 6.68 -7.72 -5.52
N ALA A 53 5.60 -7.32 -4.84
CA ALA A 53 4.46 -8.19 -4.59
C ALA A 53 3.75 -8.58 -5.89
N LYS A 54 3.60 -7.66 -6.84
CA LYS A 54 3.04 -7.95 -8.16
C LYS A 54 3.86 -9.02 -8.87
N ASP A 55 5.18 -8.90 -8.87
CA ASP A 55 6.07 -9.85 -9.51
C ASP A 55 5.93 -11.23 -8.90
N VAL A 56 5.90 -11.34 -7.57
CA VAL A 56 5.73 -12.60 -6.86
C VAL A 56 4.37 -13.23 -7.17
N LEU A 57 3.30 -12.45 -7.12
CA LEU A 57 1.94 -12.95 -7.38
C LEU A 57 1.79 -13.40 -8.83
N ARG A 58 2.34 -12.65 -9.78
CA ARG A 58 2.36 -13.01 -11.19
C ARG A 58 3.07 -14.35 -11.39
N GLU A 59 4.23 -14.49 -10.79
CA GLU A 59 5.02 -15.73 -10.87
C GLU A 59 4.26 -16.92 -10.31
N LYS A 60 3.60 -16.76 -9.17
CA LYS A 60 2.79 -17.81 -8.55
C LYS A 60 1.60 -18.21 -9.42
N ILE A 61 0.89 -17.23 -9.99
CA ILE A 61 -0.25 -17.49 -10.89
C ILE A 61 0.22 -18.22 -12.13
N MET A 62 1.31 -17.75 -12.74
CA MET A 62 1.85 -18.37 -13.94
C MET A 62 2.39 -19.77 -13.68
N ALA A 63 2.94 -20.04 -12.50
CA ALA A 63 3.40 -21.37 -12.12
C ALA A 63 2.23 -22.36 -12.11
N ILE A 64 1.10 -21.98 -11.55
CA ILE A 64 -0.12 -22.81 -11.56
C ILE A 64 -0.57 -23.06 -13.00
N TYR A 65 -0.58 -22.04 -13.84
CA TYR A 65 -0.94 -22.16 -15.24
C TYR A 65 -0.03 -23.16 -15.98
N HIS A 66 1.27 -22.96 -15.90
CA HIS A 66 2.24 -23.80 -16.62
C HIS A 66 2.22 -25.24 -16.14
N LYS A 67 2.02 -25.47 -14.84
CA LYS A 67 1.93 -26.80 -14.28
C LYS A 67 0.72 -27.57 -14.83
N ASN A 68 -0.41 -26.90 -15.00
CA ASN A 68 -1.69 -27.55 -15.24
C ASN A 68 -2.26 -27.36 -16.67
N LYS A 69 -1.60 -26.58 -17.52
CA LYS A 69 -2.14 -26.23 -18.84
C LYS A 69 -2.40 -27.39 -19.77
N ARG A 70 -1.70 -28.51 -19.60
CA ARG A 70 -1.90 -29.69 -20.44
C ARG A 70 -3.18 -30.42 -20.08
N VAL A 71 -3.42 -30.60 -18.79
CA VAL A 71 -4.58 -31.34 -18.29
C VAL A 71 -5.80 -30.48 -18.10
N ARG A 72 -5.62 -29.17 -17.96
CA ARG A 72 -6.68 -28.18 -17.74
C ARG A 72 -7.53 -28.51 -16.51
N ARG A 73 -6.85 -28.92 -15.42
CA ARG A 73 -7.46 -29.24 -14.15
C ARG A 73 -6.67 -28.58 -13.03
N LEU A 74 -7.38 -28.18 -11.97
CA LEU A 74 -6.78 -27.66 -10.75
C LEU A 74 -7.23 -28.51 -9.58
N GLU A 75 -6.35 -28.75 -8.64
CA GLU A 75 -6.74 -29.29 -7.34
C GLU A 75 -7.44 -28.19 -6.54
N GLU A 76 -8.26 -28.58 -5.57
CA GLU A 76 -9.02 -27.59 -4.75
C GLU A 76 -8.12 -26.54 -4.14
N HIS A 77 -6.99 -26.94 -3.55
CA HIS A 77 -6.05 -25.99 -2.93
C HIS A 77 -5.43 -25.06 -3.97
N GLU A 78 -5.19 -25.53 -5.17
CA GLU A 78 -4.67 -24.69 -6.26
C GLU A 78 -5.71 -23.65 -6.69
N LYS A 79 -6.98 -24.05 -6.75
CA LYS A 79 -8.07 -23.13 -7.10
C LYS A 79 -8.24 -22.04 -6.04
N GLU A 80 -8.18 -22.40 -4.76
CA GLU A 80 -8.23 -21.44 -3.67
C GLU A 80 -7.06 -20.47 -3.72
N ALA A 81 -5.84 -21.01 -3.88
CA ALA A 81 -4.64 -20.20 -3.97
C ALA A 81 -4.69 -19.26 -5.17
N LEU A 82 -5.08 -19.75 -6.33
CA LEU A 82 -5.21 -18.95 -7.55
C LEU A 82 -6.20 -17.79 -7.36
N THR A 83 -7.34 -18.07 -6.78
CA THR A 83 -8.38 -17.06 -6.53
C THR A 83 -7.84 -15.97 -5.60
N GLN A 84 -7.13 -16.35 -4.55
CA GLN A 84 -6.56 -15.39 -3.61
C GLN A 84 -5.42 -14.59 -4.24
N TYR A 85 -4.53 -15.25 -4.98
CA TYR A 85 -3.42 -14.57 -5.66
C TYR A 85 -3.94 -13.54 -6.68
N TYR A 86 -4.96 -13.91 -7.44
CA TYR A 86 -5.55 -12.99 -8.41
C TYR A 86 -6.22 -11.81 -7.73
N LYS A 87 -6.97 -12.06 -6.66
CA LYS A 87 -7.60 -11.01 -5.87
C LYS A 87 -6.57 -10.03 -5.32
N ASP A 88 -5.50 -10.55 -4.74
CA ASP A 88 -4.42 -9.74 -4.18
C ASP A 88 -3.69 -8.95 -5.27
N TYR A 89 -3.44 -9.59 -6.41
CA TYR A 89 -2.80 -8.96 -7.57
C TYR A 89 -3.61 -7.76 -8.08
N LYS A 90 -4.92 -7.90 -8.19
CA LYS A 90 -5.79 -6.81 -8.63
C LYS A 90 -5.90 -5.72 -7.56
N ALA A 91 -5.88 -6.08 -6.28
CA ALA A 91 -5.93 -5.11 -5.18
C ALA A 91 -4.74 -4.16 -5.17
N ILE A 92 -3.57 -4.63 -5.58
CA ILE A 92 -2.37 -3.79 -5.71
C ILE A 92 -2.17 -3.25 -7.12
N LYS A 93 -3.24 -3.22 -7.91
CA LYS A 93 -3.29 -2.67 -9.27
C LYS A 93 -2.37 -3.38 -10.26
N GLY A 94 -2.32 -4.69 -10.17
CA GLY A 94 -1.65 -5.51 -11.16
C GLY A 94 -2.26 -5.32 -12.56
N ASN A 95 -1.43 -5.46 -13.60
CA ASN A 95 -1.87 -5.20 -14.96
C ASN A 95 -2.75 -6.33 -15.52
N SER A 96 -3.32 -6.11 -16.71
CA SER A 96 -4.25 -7.03 -17.35
C SER A 96 -3.60 -8.27 -17.98
N TYR A 97 -2.27 -8.35 -17.97
CA TYR A 97 -1.54 -9.49 -18.56
C TYR A 97 -2.00 -10.83 -17.96
N ILE A 98 -2.21 -10.84 -16.65
CA ILE A 98 -2.61 -12.04 -15.93
C ILE A 98 -4.09 -12.38 -16.15
N ASP A 99 -4.93 -11.41 -16.51
CA ASP A 99 -6.37 -11.59 -16.64
C ASP A 99 -6.73 -12.71 -17.60
N LYS A 100 -6.04 -12.82 -18.74
CA LYS A 100 -6.32 -13.87 -19.71
C LYS A 100 -5.98 -15.27 -19.19
N TYR A 101 -4.91 -15.39 -18.42
CA TYR A 101 -4.52 -16.68 -17.85
C TYR A 101 -5.46 -17.09 -16.71
N TYR A 102 -5.80 -16.15 -15.85
CA TYR A 102 -6.82 -16.38 -14.82
C TYR A 102 -8.16 -16.73 -15.46
N GLY A 103 -8.55 -16.02 -16.51
CA GLY A 103 -9.79 -16.29 -17.26
C GLY A 103 -9.85 -17.70 -17.83
N ARG A 104 -8.70 -18.23 -18.27
CA ARG A 104 -8.63 -19.63 -18.74
C ARG A 104 -8.73 -20.60 -17.57
N MET A 105 -7.95 -20.37 -16.52
CA MET A 105 -7.86 -21.29 -15.37
C MET A 105 -9.15 -21.36 -14.56
N LYS A 106 -9.90 -20.26 -14.45
CA LYS A 106 -11.14 -20.24 -13.66
C LYS A 106 -12.21 -21.18 -14.22
N ASN A 107 -12.10 -21.54 -15.50
CA ASN A 107 -13.04 -22.42 -16.18
C ASN A 107 -12.54 -23.88 -16.24
N TRP A 108 -11.35 -24.15 -15.75
CA TRP A 108 -10.81 -25.51 -15.72
C TRP A 108 -11.53 -26.35 -14.66
N GLU A 109 -11.55 -27.67 -14.88
CA GLU A 109 -12.09 -28.61 -13.91
C GLU A 109 -11.35 -28.51 -12.58
N VAL A 110 -12.08 -28.55 -11.49
CA VAL A 110 -11.51 -28.57 -10.14
C VAL A 110 -11.74 -29.97 -9.57
N ILE A 111 -10.65 -30.59 -9.14
CA ILE A 111 -10.68 -31.94 -8.55
C ILE A 111 -10.35 -31.85 -7.07
N PRO A 112 -10.88 -32.79 -6.24
CA PRO A 112 -10.55 -32.84 -4.83
C PRO A 112 -9.03 -33.03 -4.60
N ASP A 113 -8.52 -32.47 -3.50
CA ASP A 113 -7.11 -32.60 -3.15
C ASP A 113 -6.68 -34.04 -2.92
N ASP A 114 -7.61 -34.90 -2.50
CA ASP A 114 -7.39 -36.31 -2.27
C ASP A 114 -7.71 -37.18 -3.49
N TYR A 115 -7.91 -36.58 -4.65
CA TYR A 115 -8.20 -37.30 -5.89
C TYR A 115 -7.01 -38.14 -6.33
N GLU A 116 -7.25 -39.44 -6.58
CA GLU A 116 -6.25 -40.34 -7.12
C GLU A 116 -6.58 -40.66 -8.58
N ASP A 117 -5.60 -40.41 -9.46
CA ASP A 117 -5.74 -40.59 -10.90
C ASP A 117 -5.27 -42.00 -11.26
N ASN A 118 -6.16 -42.95 -11.07
CA ASN A 118 -5.87 -44.38 -11.40
C ASN A 118 -6.22 -44.70 -12.83
#